data_fbfece1e78f9be7502f7702bdbf73c37
#
_entry.id   fbfece1e78f9be7502f7702bdbf73c37
#
_cell.length_a   1.000
_cell.length_b   1.000
_cell.length_c   1.000
_cell.angle_alpha   90.00
_cell.angle_beta   90.00
_cell.angle_gamma   90.00
#
_symmetry.space_group_name_H-M   'P 1'
#
loop_
_entity.id
_entity.type
_entity.pdbx_description
1 polymer ?
#
loop_
_entity_poly.entity_id
_entity_poly.type
_entity_poly.pdbx_seq_one_letter_code
_entity_poly.pdbx_strand_id
1 'polypeptide(L)'
;MTNITLAPVQPDQPSHLMATYGRQAISFVRGRGAYLYTADGTEYLDALTGIAVCGLGHAHPVIAEAIAEQAATLVHTSNLFEIPWQTAAAQKLAEVSGMQEIFFSNSGAESNEGAIKIARKFGAQQGIANPKILVAEQSFHGRTLATLSATGNKKVQEGFAPLVEGFIRVPFGDVEAIQEAAINHPEIVAILIEPIQGEGGVNTAPQGFSYLDDVRALCNQHNWLMMLDEIQTGNGRTGKYFAYQHTDIVPDVMTTAKGLGNGFPIGAVMTQGKA
;
A
#
# COMPACT_ATOMS: atom_id res chain seq x y z
N MET A 1 -19.57 -24.14 -18.66
CA MET A 1 -18.32 -23.71 -18.01
C MET A 1 -17.35 -24.90 -18.08
N THR A 2 -16.27 -24.77 -18.81
CA THR A 2 -15.21 -25.77 -18.84
C THR A 2 -14.53 -25.77 -17.48
N ASN A 3 -14.69 -26.85 -16.72
CA ASN A 3 -13.94 -27.03 -15.48
C ASN A 3 -12.46 -27.18 -15.82
N ILE A 4 -11.68 -26.11 -15.64
CA ILE A 4 -10.23 -26.20 -15.71
C ILE A 4 -9.77 -26.88 -14.42
N THR A 5 -9.48 -28.18 -14.50
CA THR A 5 -8.85 -28.91 -13.40
C THR A 5 -7.36 -28.67 -13.49
N LEU A 6 -6.79 -27.86 -12.58
CA LEU A 6 -5.34 -27.73 -12.48
C LEU A 6 -4.77 -29.04 -11.95
N ALA A 7 -3.80 -29.61 -12.68
CA ALA A 7 -3.04 -30.72 -12.16
C ALA A 7 -2.22 -30.27 -10.93
N PRO A 8 -2.10 -31.11 -9.89
CA PRO A 8 -1.24 -30.79 -8.76
C PRO A 8 0.20 -30.58 -9.24
N VAL A 9 0.88 -29.59 -8.66
CA VAL A 9 2.29 -29.32 -8.95
C VAL A 9 3.11 -30.54 -8.56
N GLN A 10 3.76 -31.19 -9.56
CA GLN A 10 4.64 -32.32 -9.32
C GLN A 10 5.99 -31.81 -8.79
N PRO A 11 6.53 -32.36 -7.69
CA PRO A 11 7.79 -31.91 -7.11
C PRO A 11 8.99 -31.92 -8.07
N ASP A 12 8.98 -32.81 -9.04
CA ASP A 12 10.09 -33.05 -9.97
C ASP A 12 9.95 -32.34 -11.32
N GLN A 13 8.88 -31.56 -11.53
CA GLN A 13 8.74 -30.75 -12.75
C GLN A 13 9.56 -29.47 -12.68
N PRO A 14 10.32 -29.11 -13.73
CA PRO A 14 11.06 -27.88 -13.76
C PRO A 14 10.08 -26.68 -13.66
N SER A 15 10.30 -25.79 -12.69
CA SER A 15 9.54 -24.55 -12.56
C SER A 15 10.05 -23.54 -13.58
N HIS A 16 9.14 -22.96 -14.36
CA HIS A 16 9.44 -21.80 -15.22
C HIS A 16 9.30 -20.46 -14.50
N LEU A 17 8.99 -20.50 -13.19
CA LEU A 17 8.91 -19.30 -12.36
C LEU A 17 10.30 -18.90 -11.88
N MET A 18 10.62 -17.60 -11.95
CA MET A 18 11.85 -17.07 -11.38
C MET A 18 11.94 -17.39 -9.88
N ALA A 19 13.11 -17.77 -9.41
CA ALA A 19 13.38 -18.08 -8.00
C ALA A 19 13.51 -16.82 -7.13
N THR A 20 12.50 -15.93 -7.20
CA THR A 20 12.47 -14.66 -6.46
C THR A 20 11.91 -14.80 -5.04
N TYR A 21 11.30 -15.94 -4.72
CA TYR A 21 10.70 -16.22 -3.40
C TYR A 21 11.07 -17.61 -2.91
N GLY A 22 11.37 -17.75 -1.62
CA GLY A 22 11.47 -19.03 -0.92
C GLY A 22 10.07 -19.60 -0.66
N ARG A 23 9.53 -20.38 -1.61
CA ARG A 23 8.18 -20.96 -1.47
C ARG A 23 8.19 -22.13 -0.50
N GLN A 24 7.14 -22.21 0.35
CA GLN A 24 6.85 -23.40 1.13
C GLN A 24 6.36 -24.53 0.20
N ALA A 25 6.66 -25.77 0.52
CA ALA A 25 6.26 -26.95 -0.23
C ALA A 25 4.79 -27.33 0.02
N ILE A 26 3.89 -26.36 0.02
CA ILE A 26 2.45 -26.51 0.21
C ILE A 26 1.74 -25.86 -0.98
N SER A 27 0.75 -26.56 -1.55
CA SER A 27 -0.10 -26.03 -2.62
C SER A 27 -1.55 -26.03 -2.19
N PHE A 28 -2.15 -24.85 -2.16
CA PHE A 28 -3.57 -24.68 -1.89
C PHE A 28 -4.35 -24.63 -3.21
N VAL A 29 -5.42 -25.40 -3.30
CA VAL A 29 -6.25 -25.52 -4.50
C VAL A 29 -7.64 -24.89 -4.30
N ARG A 30 -8.03 -24.59 -3.06
CA ARG A 30 -9.31 -24.01 -2.70
C ARG A 30 -9.19 -23.18 -1.42
N GLY A 31 -10.02 -22.15 -1.31
CA GLY A 31 -10.21 -21.38 -0.08
C GLY A 31 -11.69 -21.12 0.20
N ARG A 32 -12.06 -20.99 1.48
CA ARG A 32 -13.39 -20.59 1.91
C ARG A 32 -13.32 -19.87 3.26
N GLY A 33 -13.74 -18.62 3.29
CA GLY A 33 -13.65 -17.81 4.51
C GLY A 33 -12.21 -17.72 5.00
N ALA A 34 -11.94 -18.09 6.21
CA ALA A 34 -10.60 -18.08 6.81
C ALA A 34 -9.81 -19.38 6.59
N TYR A 35 -10.24 -20.28 5.72
CA TYR A 35 -9.60 -21.58 5.54
C TYR A 35 -9.11 -21.81 4.11
N LEU A 36 -7.97 -22.46 4.02
CA LEU A 36 -7.34 -22.93 2.77
C LEU A 36 -7.28 -24.46 2.78
N TYR A 37 -7.33 -25.07 1.60
CA TYR A 37 -7.37 -26.53 1.43
C TYR A 37 -6.36 -26.98 0.39
N THR A 38 -5.62 -28.01 0.72
CA THR A 38 -4.76 -28.75 -0.21
C THR A 38 -5.58 -29.72 -1.07
N ALA A 39 -4.94 -30.32 -2.08
CA ALA A 39 -5.63 -31.23 -3.02
C ALA A 39 -6.14 -32.53 -2.34
N ASP A 40 -5.50 -32.99 -1.27
CA ASP A 40 -5.93 -34.13 -0.46
C ASP A 40 -7.03 -33.79 0.55
N GLY A 41 -7.45 -32.51 0.61
CA GLY A 41 -8.53 -32.04 1.49
C GLY A 41 -8.05 -31.59 2.87
N THR A 42 -6.75 -31.57 3.15
CA THR A 42 -6.22 -31.04 4.41
C THR A 42 -6.58 -29.58 4.55
N GLU A 43 -7.15 -29.20 5.71
CA GLU A 43 -7.60 -27.86 6.02
C GLU A 43 -6.53 -27.08 6.81
N TYR A 44 -6.33 -25.81 6.48
CA TYR A 44 -5.44 -24.87 7.15
C TYR A 44 -6.19 -23.58 7.49
N LEU A 45 -6.06 -23.13 8.73
CA LEU A 45 -6.49 -21.77 9.11
C LEU A 45 -5.49 -20.75 8.49
N ASP A 46 -6.00 -19.87 7.64
CA ASP A 46 -5.20 -18.81 7.03
C ASP A 46 -5.13 -17.56 7.92
N ALA A 47 -4.15 -17.53 8.81
CA ALA A 47 -3.86 -16.34 9.61
C ALA A 47 -2.96 -15.31 8.89
N LEU A 48 -2.45 -15.65 7.69
CA LEU A 48 -1.64 -14.75 6.87
C LEU A 48 -2.48 -13.87 5.94
N THR A 49 -3.60 -14.41 5.44
CA THR A 49 -4.56 -13.76 4.54
C THR A 49 -3.92 -13.15 3.27
N GLY A 50 -2.87 -13.81 2.73
CA GLY A 50 -2.12 -13.27 1.58
C GLY A 50 -1.29 -12.02 1.93
N ILE A 51 -0.78 -11.91 3.15
CA ILE A 51 -0.11 -10.73 3.74
C ILE A 51 -1.09 -9.55 3.87
N ALA A 52 -2.14 -9.77 4.68
CA ALA A 52 -3.20 -8.80 4.99
C ALA A 52 -4.02 -8.34 3.75
N VAL A 53 -4.21 -9.23 2.77
CA VAL A 53 -4.94 -8.92 1.52
C VAL A 53 -6.39 -9.37 1.60
N CYS A 54 -6.67 -10.64 1.92
CA CYS A 54 -8.00 -11.23 1.90
C CYS A 54 -8.77 -10.93 3.20
N GLY A 55 -9.07 -9.65 3.46
CA GLY A 55 -9.73 -9.21 4.69
C GLY A 55 -11.15 -9.76 4.89
N LEU A 56 -11.87 -10.05 3.81
CA LEU A 56 -13.21 -10.66 3.80
C LEU A 56 -13.15 -12.19 3.68
N GLY A 57 -11.95 -12.77 3.68
CA GLY A 57 -11.74 -14.19 3.49
C GLY A 57 -11.73 -14.62 2.03
N HIS A 58 -11.48 -15.93 1.83
CA HIS A 58 -11.41 -16.55 0.52
C HIS A 58 -12.81 -16.86 -0.05
N ALA A 59 -12.94 -16.76 -1.38
CA ALA A 59 -14.13 -17.05 -2.14
C ALA A 59 -15.40 -16.36 -1.58
N HIS A 60 -15.26 -15.07 -1.17
CA HIS A 60 -16.40 -14.30 -0.68
C HIS A 60 -17.46 -14.19 -1.79
N PRO A 61 -18.71 -14.63 -1.56
CA PRO A 61 -19.69 -14.80 -2.64
C PRO A 61 -20.01 -13.51 -3.38
N VAL A 62 -20.19 -12.40 -2.68
CA VAL A 62 -20.49 -11.10 -3.29
C VAL A 62 -19.38 -10.63 -4.22
N ILE A 63 -18.11 -10.82 -3.82
CA ILE A 63 -16.95 -10.43 -4.65
C ILE A 63 -16.85 -11.33 -5.88
N ALA A 64 -16.99 -12.63 -5.71
CA ALA A 64 -16.93 -13.59 -6.79
C ALA A 64 -18.03 -13.33 -7.84
N GLU A 65 -19.26 -13.06 -7.40
CA GLU A 65 -20.39 -12.73 -8.25
C GLU A 65 -20.17 -11.40 -9.00
N ALA A 66 -19.78 -10.32 -8.30
CA ALA A 66 -19.52 -9.03 -8.91
C ALA A 66 -18.42 -9.07 -9.97
N ILE A 67 -17.32 -9.81 -9.71
CA ILE A 67 -16.24 -9.99 -10.69
C ILE A 67 -16.73 -10.78 -11.91
N ALA A 68 -17.50 -11.87 -11.69
CA ALA A 68 -18.02 -12.68 -12.78
C ALA A 68 -18.99 -11.91 -13.68
N GLU A 69 -19.91 -11.14 -13.08
CA GLU A 69 -20.86 -10.29 -13.80
C GLU A 69 -20.15 -9.22 -14.61
N GLN A 70 -19.22 -8.47 -13.98
CA GLN A 70 -18.51 -7.40 -14.65
C GLN A 70 -17.58 -7.93 -15.76
N ALA A 71 -16.91 -9.04 -15.53
CA ALA A 71 -16.07 -9.67 -16.55
C ALA A 71 -16.86 -10.15 -17.76
N ALA A 72 -18.13 -10.58 -17.57
CA ALA A 72 -19.02 -10.95 -18.66
C ALA A 72 -19.66 -9.75 -19.37
N THR A 73 -19.64 -8.56 -18.76
CA THR A 73 -20.26 -7.35 -19.29
C THR A 73 -19.27 -6.45 -20.00
N LEU A 74 -18.20 -6.01 -19.32
CA LEU A 74 -17.22 -5.07 -19.84
C LEU A 74 -15.96 -5.05 -18.96
N VAL A 75 -14.82 -5.38 -19.53
CA VAL A 75 -13.55 -5.46 -18.78
C VAL A 75 -12.76 -4.16 -18.81
N HIS A 76 -12.63 -3.52 -20.00
CA HIS A 76 -11.76 -2.34 -20.16
C HIS A 76 -12.18 -1.44 -21.29
N THR A 77 -12.11 -0.11 -21.09
CA THR A 77 -12.43 0.90 -22.10
C THR A 77 -11.37 2.01 -22.22
N SER A 78 -10.30 2.01 -21.42
CA SER A 78 -9.36 3.13 -21.27
C SER A 78 -9.94 4.34 -20.51
N ASN A 79 -9.05 5.07 -19.80
CA ASN A 79 -9.38 6.35 -19.12
C ASN A 79 -9.66 7.50 -20.13
N LEU A 80 -9.69 7.24 -21.42
CA LEU A 80 -10.19 8.18 -22.43
C LEU A 80 -11.72 8.33 -22.39
N PHE A 81 -12.40 7.40 -21.75
CA PHE A 81 -13.84 7.37 -21.57
C PHE A 81 -14.21 7.36 -20.09
N GLU A 82 -15.39 7.83 -19.78
CA GLU A 82 -15.94 7.71 -18.44
C GLU A 82 -16.20 6.23 -18.09
N ILE A 83 -15.81 5.84 -16.88
CA ILE A 83 -15.98 4.49 -16.35
C ILE A 83 -16.87 4.59 -15.11
N PRO A 84 -18.18 4.27 -15.21
CA PRO A 84 -19.14 4.49 -14.11
C PRO A 84 -18.73 3.83 -12.80
N TRP A 85 -18.20 2.61 -12.85
CA TRP A 85 -17.72 1.90 -11.64
C TRP A 85 -16.49 2.55 -11.00
N GLN A 86 -15.61 3.12 -11.82
CA GLN A 86 -14.45 3.87 -11.32
C GLN A 86 -14.90 5.13 -10.57
N THR A 87 -15.86 5.85 -11.13
CA THR A 87 -16.45 7.05 -10.51
C THR A 87 -17.16 6.69 -9.19
N ALA A 88 -17.97 5.63 -9.18
CA ALA A 88 -18.66 5.18 -7.97
C ALA A 88 -17.68 4.72 -6.88
N ALA A 89 -16.62 4.01 -7.25
CA ALA A 89 -15.58 3.58 -6.32
C ALA A 89 -14.79 4.77 -5.75
N ALA A 90 -14.46 5.76 -6.60
CA ALA A 90 -13.80 6.99 -6.16
C ALA A 90 -14.67 7.77 -5.18
N GLN A 91 -15.95 7.96 -5.48
CA GLN A 91 -16.89 8.60 -4.57
C GLN A 91 -16.96 7.87 -3.22
N LYS A 92 -17.05 6.53 -3.24
CA LYS A 92 -17.11 5.75 -1.99
C LYS A 92 -15.82 5.86 -1.19
N LEU A 93 -14.66 5.84 -1.83
CA LEU A 93 -13.38 6.07 -1.15
C LEU A 93 -13.29 7.47 -0.55
N ALA A 94 -13.74 8.51 -1.28
CA ALA A 94 -13.79 9.88 -0.77
C ALA A 94 -14.68 9.98 0.49
N GLU A 95 -15.88 9.38 0.46
CA GLU A 95 -16.81 9.36 1.60
C GLU A 95 -16.20 8.72 2.85
N VAL A 96 -15.52 7.57 2.71
CA VAL A 96 -14.99 6.84 3.88
C VAL A 96 -13.64 7.34 4.36
N SER A 97 -12.90 8.06 3.51
CA SER A 97 -11.57 8.57 3.83
C SER A 97 -11.52 10.06 4.10
N GLY A 98 -12.54 10.85 3.74
CA GLY A 98 -12.45 12.31 3.78
C GLY A 98 -11.45 12.91 2.78
N MET A 99 -10.86 12.10 1.88
CA MET A 99 -10.01 12.58 0.79
C MET A 99 -10.87 13.13 -0.35
N GLN A 100 -10.29 13.95 -1.22
CA GLN A 100 -11.05 14.67 -2.25
C GLN A 100 -10.90 14.06 -3.65
N GLU A 101 -9.68 13.66 -4.02
CA GLU A 101 -9.39 13.14 -5.36
C GLU A 101 -8.71 11.77 -5.26
N ILE A 102 -9.08 10.87 -6.14
CA ILE A 102 -8.62 9.48 -6.15
C ILE A 102 -8.08 9.11 -7.54
N PHE A 103 -6.86 8.57 -7.56
CA PHE A 103 -6.28 7.95 -8.74
C PHE A 103 -6.10 6.45 -8.49
N PHE A 104 -6.72 5.61 -9.33
CA PHE A 104 -6.59 4.15 -9.23
C PHE A 104 -5.34 3.64 -9.94
N SER A 105 -4.77 2.59 -9.37
CA SER A 105 -3.60 1.86 -9.87
C SER A 105 -3.81 0.34 -9.72
N ASN A 106 -2.83 -0.48 -10.11
CA ASN A 106 -2.96 -1.93 -10.08
C ASN A 106 -2.36 -2.57 -8.82
N SER A 107 -1.61 -1.81 -8.06
CA SER A 107 -0.89 -2.31 -6.88
C SER A 107 -0.56 -1.21 -5.88
N GLY A 108 -0.22 -1.60 -4.65
CA GLY A 108 0.28 -0.66 -3.65
C GLY A 108 1.60 0.00 -4.05
N ALA A 109 2.48 -0.73 -4.75
CA ALA A 109 3.73 -0.15 -5.25
C ALA A 109 3.45 1.00 -6.23
N GLU A 110 2.52 0.81 -7.17
CA GLU A 110 2.11 1.86 -8.10
C GLU A 110 1.41 3.03 -7.40
N SER A 111 0.62 2.76 -6.36
CA SER A 111 0.01 3.82 -5.53
C SER A 111 1.09 4.67 -4.85
N ASN A 112 2.10 4.04 -4.27
CA ASN A 112 3.23 4.75 -3.66
C ASN A 112 4.11 5.47 -4.69
N GLU A 113 4.30 4.94 -5.90
CA GLU A 113 4.92 5.68 -7.02
C GLU A 113 4.13 6.96 -7.32
N GLY A 114 2.79 6.88 -7.31
CA GLY A 114 1.91 8.04 -7.43
C GLY A 114 2.16 9.08 -6.34
N ALA A 115 2.21 8.65 -5.07
CA ALA A 115 2.49 9.53 -3.94
C ALA A 115 3.88 10.19 -4.04
N ILE A 116 4.91 9.45 -4.41
CA ILE A 116 6.27 9.97 -4.62
C ILE A 116 6.28 11.03 -5.73
N LYS A 117 5.56 10.79 -6.84
CA LYS A 117 5.42 11.76 -7.94
C LYS A 117 4.70 13.02 -7.49
N ILE A 118 3.62 12.91 -6.70
CA ILE A 118 2.90 14.05 -6.13
C ILE A 118 3.85 14.89 -5.29
N ALA A 119 4.60 14.28 -4.37
CA ALA A 119 5.56 14.99 -3.53
C ALA A 119 6.63 15.72 -4.35
N ARG A 120 7.20 15.07 -5.37
CA ARG A 120 8.17 15.71 -6.26
C ARG A 120 7.59 16.88 -7.03
N LYS A 121 6.37 16.74 -7.56
CA LYS A 121 5.67 17.82 -8.27
C LYS A 121 5.36 18.97 -7.34
N PHE A 122 4.89 18.70 -6.12
CA PHE A 122 4.63 19.69 -5.09
C PHE A 122 5.91 20.50 -4.77
N GLY A 123 7.05 19.84 -4.57
CA GLY A 123 8.33 20.50 -4.36
C GLY A 123 8.79 21.36 -5.54
N ALA A 124 8.64 20.85 -6.77
CA ALA A 124 8.96 21.60 -7.97
C ALA A 124 8.11 22.87 -8.13
N GLN A 125 6.83 22.82 -7.75
CA GLN A 125 5.94 23.99 -7.73
C GLN A 125 6.36 25.05 -6.70
N GLN A 126 7.08 24.64 -5.65
CA GLN A 126 7.68 25.54 -4.65
C GLN A 126 9.09 26.02 -5.06
N GLY A 127 9.57 25.68 -6.26
CA GLY A 127 10.90 26.06 -6.74
C GLY A 127 12.05 25.22 -6.16
N ILE A 128 11.75 24.10 -5.49
CA ILE A 128 12.77 23.20 -4.92
C ILE A 128 13.24 22.26 -6.02
N ALA A 129 14.49 22.42 -6.46
CA ALA A 129 15.05 21.69 -7.59
C ALA A 129 15.22 20.18 -7.32
N ASN A 130 15.59 19.82 -6.09
CA ASN A 130 15.84 18.45 -5.67
C ASN A 130 14.99 18.09 -4.42
N PRO A 131 13.66 17.99 -4.57
CA PRO A 131 12.79 17.76 -3.44
C PRO A 131 13.09 16.41 -2.77
N LYS A 132 13.15 16.41 -1.44
CA LYS A 132 13.37 15.22 -0.62
C LYS A 132 12.08 14.78 0.06
N ILE A 133 11.96 13.46 0.23
CA ILE A 133 10.89 12.82 0.96
C ILE A 133 11.49 12.13 2.18
N LEU A 134 10.99 12.45 3.36
CA LEU A 134 11.39 11.79 4.58
C LEU A 134 10.65 10.45 4.69
N VAL A 135 11.38 9.37 5.00
CA VAL A 135 10.85 8.00 5.14
C VAL A 135 11.39 7.36 6.42
N ALA A 136 10.68 6.38 6.95
CA ALA A 136 11.10 5.70 8.16
C ALA A 136 12.03 4.50 7.88
N GLU A 137 12.96 4.24 8.80
CA GLU A 137 13.69 2.98 8.85
C GLU A 137 12.72 1.79 9.02
N GLN A 138 13.11 0.61 8.53
CA GLN A 138 12.32 -0.63 8.56
C GLN A 138 10.96 -0.56 7.85
N SER A 139 10.65 0.54 7.16
CA SER A 139 9.43 0.68 6.36
C SER A 139 9.43 -0.23 5.12
N PHE A 140 8.24 -0.48 4.59
CA PHE A 140 8.05 -1.17 3.32
C PHE A 140 7.04 -0.42 2.44
N HIS A 141 7.50 0.12 1.31
CA HIS A 141 6.66 0.89 0.39
C HIS A 141 6.50 0.26 -1.00
N GLY A 142 7.18 -0.85 -1.27
CA GLY A 142 7.11 -1.57 -2.54
C GLY A 142 8.47 -2.00 -3.09
N ARG A 143 8.46 -2.55 -4.31
CA ARG A 143 9.64 -3.10 -4.97
C ARG A 143 9.91 -2.54 -6.37
N THR A 144 9.20 -1.51 -6.81
CA THR A 144 9.60 -0.70 -7.97
C THR A 144 10.79 0.19 -7.58
N LEU A 145 11.55 0.70 -8.53
CA LEU A 145 12.83 1.37 -8.21
C LEU A 145 12.67 2.53 -7.20
N ALA A 146 11.64 3.39 -7.34
CA ALA A 146 11.48 4.47 -6.38
C ALA A 146 10.91 3.98 -5.04
N THR A 147 9.92 3.10 -5.03
CA THR A 147 9.38 2.54 -3.78
C THR A 147 10.38 1.66 -3.04
N LEU A 148 11.22 0.91 -3.78
CA LEU A 148 12.34 0.16 -3.23
C LEU A 148 13.35 1.10 -2.54
N SER A 149 13.63 2.24 -3.18
CA SER A 149 14.54 3.25 -2.64
C SER A 149 13.96 3.95 -1.40
N ALA A 150 12.63 4.13 -1.33
CA ALA A 150 11.92 4.64 -0.15
C ALA A 150 11.87 3.62 0.99
N THR A 151 11.82 2.33 0.68
CA THR A 151 11.75 1.23 1.66
C THR A 151 12.95 1.22 2.59
N GLY A 152 12.72 1.11 3.91
CA GLY A 152 13.75 1.16 4.95
C GLY A 152 14.52 -0.15 5.20
N ASN A 153 14.29 -1.19 4.41
CA ASN A 153 14.91 -2.51 4.54
C ASN A 153 16.07 -2.67 3.54
N LYS A 154 17.30 -2.64 4.04
CA LYS A 154 18.52 -2.76 3.19
C LYS A 154 18.62 -4.10 2.45
N LYS A 155 18.09 -5.21 3.00
CA LYS A 155 18.15 -6.53 2.35
C LYS A 155 17.41 -6.55 1.01
N VAL A 156 16.28 -5.84 0.89
CA VAL A 156 15.52 -5.80 -0.36
C VAL A 156 16.14 -4.86 -1.40
N GLN A 157 17.06 -4.00 -0.98
CA GLN A 157 17.79 -3.06 -1.85
C GLN A 157 19.10 -3.64 -2.41
N GLU A 158 19.57 -4.75 -1.82
CA GLU A 158 20.83 -5.38 -2.20
C GLU A 158 20.82 -5.81 -3.67
N GLY A 159 21.85 -5.41 -4.41
CA GLY A 159 21.99 -5.71 -5.85
C GLY A 159 21.25 -4.77 -6.80
N PHE A 160 20.49 -3.77 -6.31
CA PHE A 160 19.71 -2.85 -7.15
C PHE A 160 20.26 -1.41 -7.18
N ALA A 161 21.48 -1.20 -6.71
CA ALA A 161 22.14 0.11 -6.84
C ALA A 161 22.46 0.44 -8.32
N PRO A 162 22.45 1.74 -8.71
CA PRO A 162 22.18 2.91 -7.89
C PRO A 162 20.68 3.07 -7.55
N LEU A 163 20.39 3.39 -6.29
CA LEU A 163 19.02 3.65 -5.87
C LEU A 163 18.54 5.02 -6.38
N VAL A 164 17.23 5.20 -6.45
CA VAL A 164 16.64 6.50 -6.78
C VAL A 164 16.89 7.47 -5.62
N GLU A 165 17.49 8.62 -5.94
CA GLU A 165 17.75 9.68 -4.97
C GLU A 165 16.50 10.42 -4.54
N GLY A 166 16.58 11.13 -3.40
CA GLY A 166 15.51 11.97 -2.90
C GLY A 166 14.82 11.46 -1.64
N PHE A 167 15.40 10.47 -0.95
CA PHE A 167 14.87 9.94 0.30
C PHE A 167 15.82 10.18 1.48
N ILE A 168 15.30 10.70 2.59
CA ILE A 168 16.00 10.87 3.86
C ILE A 168 15.35 9.91 4.85
N ARG A 169 16.16 9.14 5.58
CA ARG A 169 15.67 8.14 6.54
C ARG A 169 15.84 8.61 7.97
N VAL A 170 14.79 8.38 8.77
CA VAL A 170 14.80 8.58 10.22
C VAL A 170 14.26 7.33 10.91
N PRO A 171 14.58 7.09 12.19
CA PRO A 171 13.97 6.04 12.97
C PRO A 171 12.44 6.21 13.02
N PHE A 172 11.69 5.10 12.96
CA PHE A 172 10.23 5.14 13.06
C PHE A 172 9.78 5.53 14.47
N GLY A 173 8.86 6.49 14.57
CA GLY A 173 8.34 6.99 15.85
C GLY A 173 9.24 8.03 16.54
N ASP A 174 10.35 8.43 15.93
CA ASP A 174 11.28 9.43 16.49
C ASP A 174 10.99 10.82 15.92
N VAL A 175 10.24 11.61 16.69
CA VAL A 175 9.86 12.98 16.33
C VAL A 175 11.07 13.93 16.34
N GLU A 176 12.02 13.71 17.26
CA GLU A 176 13.23 14.53 17.37
C GLU A 176 14.12 14.36 16.13
N ALA A 177 14.27 13.13 15.65
CA ALA A 177 14.99 12.85 14.41
C ALA A 177 14.34 13.50 13.18
N ILE A 178 13.00 13.61 13.15
CA ILE A 178 12.27 14.34 12.09
C ILE A 178 12.61 15.84 12.17
N GLN A 179 12.62 16.43 13.38
CA GLN A 179 12.97 17.85 13.60
C GLN A 179 14.43 18.14 13.21
N GLU A 180 15.35 17.24 13.56
CA GLU A 180 16.76 17.37 13.16
C GLU A 180 16.93 17.28 11.64
N ALA A 181 16.22 16.36 10.99
CA ALA A 181 16.21 16.26 9.54
C ALA A 181 15.65 17.54 8.89
N ALA A 182 14.63 18.18 9.46
CA ALA A 182 14.08 19.45 8.97
C ALA A 182 15.11 20.57 8.97
N ILE A 183 15.95 20.64 9.99
CA ILE A 183 17.02 21.64 10.10
C ILE A 183 18.13 21.40 9.07
N ASN A 184 18.52 20.13 8.90
CA ASN A 184 19.65 19.75 8.06
C ASN A 184 19.30 19.67 6.56
N HIS A 185 18.02 19.54 6.22
CA HIS A 185 17.53 19.31 4.86
C HIS A 185 16.35 20.22 4.51
N PRO A 186 16.59 21.49 4.21
CA PRO A 186 15.53 22.45 3.86
C PRO A 186 14.78 22.09 2.58
N GLU A 187 15.30 21.16 1.79
CA GLU A 187 14.68 20.63 0.57
C GLU A 187 13.62 19.51 0.83
N ILE A 188 13.33 19.15 2.08
CA ILE A 188 12.26 18.21 2.40
C ILE A 188 10.90 18.86 2.05
N VAL A 189 10.08 18.11 1.32
CA VAL A 189 8.74 18.55 0.87
C VAL A 189 7.62 17.66 1.38
N ALA A 190 7.94 16.46 1.86
CA ALA A 190 6.97 15.47 2.30
C ALA A 190 7.57 14.48 3.29
N ILE A 191 6.72 13.83 4.06
CA ILE A 191 7.03 12.62 4.82
C ILE A 191 6.10 11.49 4.33
N LEU A 192 6.66 10.30 4.06
CA LEU A 192 5.92 9.08 3.71
C LEU A 192 6.17 8.03 4.77
N ILE A 193 5.13 7.66 5.49
CA ILE A 193 5.18 6.68 6.59
C ILE A 193 3.98 5.76 6.59
N GLU A 194 4.17 4.55 7.14
CA GLU A 194 3.08 3.66 7.53
C GLU A 194 2.56 4.07 8.92
N PRO A 195 1.25 4.13 9.20
CA PRO A 195 0.74 4.35 10.56
C PRO A 195 1.19 3.25 11.55
N ILE A 196 1.28 2.03 11.06
CA ILE A 196 1.86 0.86 11.73
C ILE A 196 2.70 0.14 10.66
N GLN A 197 3.97 -0.09 10.94
CA GLN A 197 4.84 -0.83 10.02
C GLN A 197 4.46 -2.30 10.01
N GLY A 198 3.97 -2.81 8.88
CA GLY A 198 3.51 -4.19 8.77
C GLY A 198 4.62 -5.17 8.47
N GLU A 199 5.36 -4.98 7.39
CA GLU A 199 6.43 -5.89 6.92
C GLU A 199 7.61 -5.94 7.90
N GLY A 200 7.91 -4.86 8.58
CA GLY A 200 8.97 -4.76 9.58
C GLY A 200 8.69 -5.51 10.89
N GLY A 201 7.51 -6.14 11.05
CA GLY A 201 7.15 -6.94 12.21
C GLY A 201 6.00 -6.40 13.06
N VAL A 202 5.08 -5.66 12.47
CA VAL A 202 3.93 -5.01 13.12
C VAL A 202 4.40 -4.02 14.21
N ASN A 203 5.26 -3.08 13.80
CA ASN A 203 5.81 -2.08 14.70
C ASN A 203 4.85 -0.89 14.82
N THR A 204 4.52 -0.52 16.05
CA THR A 204 3.84 0.74 16.38
C THR A 204 4.87 1.77 16.86
N ALA A 205 4.59 3.05 16.63
CA ALA A 205 5.39 4.10 17.28
C ALA A 205 5.26 4.00 18.82
N PRO A 206 6.29 4.36 19.60
CA PRO A 206 6.23 4.33 21.06
C PRO A 206 5.05 5.12 21.65
N GLN A 207 4.66 6.22 20.99
CA GLN A 207 3.53 7.09 21.34
C GLN A 207 2.19 6.53 20.88
N GLY A 208 2.17 5.39 20.18
CA GLY A 208 0.97 4.90 19.49
C GLY A 208 0.54 5.83 18.37
N PHE A 209 -0.76 6.03 18.21
CA PHE A 209 -1.31 6.86 17.13
C PHE A 209 -1.06 8.37 17.33
N SER A 210 -0.74 8.86 18.56
CA SER A 210 -0.41 10.29 18.77
C SER A 210 0.87 10.72 18.01
N TYR A 211 1.71 9.76 17.60
CA TYR A 211 2.80 10.03 16.67
C TYR A 211 2.34 10.71 15.36
N LEU A 212 1.16 10.33 14.87
CA LEU A 212 0.60 10.94 13.65
C LEU A 212 0.19 12.41 13.88
N ASP A 213 -0.24 12.77 15.10
CA ASP A 213 -0.54 14.16 15.47
C ASP A 213 0.73 15.00 15.45
N ASP A 214 1.83 14.49 16.03
CA ASP A 214 3.14 15.15 16.02
C ASP A 214 3.68 15.33 14.59
N VAL A 215 3.59 14.30 13.77
CA VAL A 215 3.98 14.37 12.35
C VAL A 215 3.13 15.37 11.59
N ARG A 216 1.81 15.42 11.82
CA ARG A 216 0.91 16.42 11.21
C ARG A 216 1.32 17.83 11.58
N ALA A 217 1.63 18.06 12.87
CA ALA A 217 2.08 19.37 13.35
C ALA A 217 3.36 19.84 12.63
N LEU A 218 4.36 18.95 12.51
CA LEU A 218 5.60 19.22 11.78
C LEU A 218 5.35 19.49 10.28
N CYS A 219 4.50 18.70 9.64
CA CYS A 219 4.14 18.93 8.24
C CYS A 219 3.46 20.29 8.03
N ASN A 220 2.63 20.73 8.98
CA ASN A 220 2.02 22.06 8.93
C ASN A 220 3.06 23.18 9.13
N GLN A 221 3.96 23.02 10.10
CA GLN A 221 5.01 23.98 10.42
C GLN A 221 5.96 24.20 9.22
N HIS A 222 6.34 23.12 8.53
CA HIS A 222 7.34 23.17 7.44
C HIS A 222 6.71 23.21 6.04
N ASN A 223 5.39 23.27 5.94
CA ASN A 223 4.65 23.19 4.68
C ASN A 223 4.97 21.91 3.88
N TRP A 224 5.15 20.78 4.55
CA TRP A 224 5.33 19.47 3.92
C TRP A 224 4.00 18.78 3.65
N LEU A 225 3.98 17.87 2.67
CA LEU A 225 2.90 16.90 2.52
C LEU A 225 3.05 15.78 3.56
N MET A 226 1.99 15.54 4.35
CA MET A 226 1.87 14.33 5.13
C MET A 226 1.28 13.23 4.25
N MET A 227 2.08 12.21 3.95
CA MET A 227 1.68 11.09 3.11
C MET A 227 1.66 9.82 3.94
N LEU A 228 0.50 9.15 4.00
CA LEU A 228 0.32 7.92 4.75
C LEU A 228 0.20 6.71 3.81
N ASP A 229 1.07 5.74 4.01
CA ASP A 229 0.96 4.42 3.38
C ASP A 229 0.01 3.55 4.20
N GLU A 230 -1.26 3.54 3.79
CA GLU A 230 -2.34 2.73 4.39
C GLU A 230 -2.62 1.44 3.58
N ILE A 231 -1.64 0.99 2.80
CA ILE A 231 -1.79 -0.22 1.98
C ILE A 231 -2.07 -1.43 2.85
N GLN A 232 -1.41 -1.55 3.99
CA GLN A 232 -1.63 -2.65 4.92
C GLN A 232 -2.58 -2.29 6.06
N THR A 233 -2.53 -1.07 6.57
CA THR A 233 -3.30 -0.62 7.73
C THR A 233 -4.74 -0.23 7.40
N GLY A 234 -5.01 0.11 6.13
CA GLY A 234 -6.34 0.48 5.67
C GLY A 234 -7.31 -0.68 5.50
N ASN A 235 -8.47 -0.37 4.95
CA ASN A 235 -9.54 -1.32 4.62
C ASN A 235 -10.03 -2.13 5.82
N GLY A 236 -10.16 -1.49 6.98
CA GLY A 236 -10.70 -2.09 8.20
C GLY A 236 -9.70 -2.85 9.05
N ARG A 237 -8.42 -2.96 8.65
CA ARG A 237 -7.40 -3.78 9.34
C ARG A 237 -7.22 -3.41 10.82
N THR A 238 -7.34 -2.14 11.18
CA THR A 238 -7.11 -1.63 12.54
C THR A 238 -8.40 -1.34 13.31
N GLY A 239 -9.58 -1.70 12.76
CA GLY A 239 -10.89 -1.44 13.37
C GLY A 239 -11.53 -0.10 12.95
N LYS A 240 -10.82 0.74 12.22
CA LYS A 240 -11.34 1.87 11.44
C LYS A 240 -11.10 1.59 9.97
N TYR A 241 -11.80 2.31 9.06
CA TYR A 241 -11.59 2.07 7.63
C TYR A 241 -10.15 2.36 7.22
N PHE A 242 -9.56 3.45 7.74
CA PHE A 242 -8.13 3.77 7.67
C PHE A 242 -7.58 3.98 9.08
N ALA A 243 -6.31 3.63 9.29
CA ALA A 243 -5.69 3.70 10.62
C ALA A 243 -5.58 5.12 11.15
N TYR A 244 -5.34 6.12 10.29
CA TYR A 244 -5.27 7.52 10.73
C TYR A 244 -6.57 7.99 11.40
N GLN A 245 -7.71 7.35 11.13
CA GLN A 245 -9.01 7.67 11.76
C GLN A 245 -9.09 7.31 13.26
N HIS A 246 -8.03 6.75 13.84
CA HIS A 246 -7.86 6.67 15.30
C HIS A 246 -7.38 8.00 15.91
N THR A 247 -7.09 9.00 15.08
CA THR A 247 -6.74 10.38 15.43
C THR A 247 -7.73 11.35 14.78
N ASP A 248 -7.56 12.65 15.05
CA ASP A 248 -8.36 13.73 14.42
C ASP A 248 -7.65 14.37 13.21
N ILE A 249 -6.47 13.85 12.80
CA ILE A 249 -5.75 14.40 11.65
C ILE A 249 -6.32 13.88 10.32
N VAL A 250 -6.06 14.63 9.25
CA VAL A 250 -6.26 14.17 7.88
C VAL A 250 -4.93 14.32 7.13
N PRO A 251 -4.42 13.28 6.45
CA PRO A 251 -3.22 13.38 5.64
C PRO A 251 -3.47 14.19 4.36
N ASP A 252 -2.41 14.74 3.75
CA ASP A 252 -2.51 15.41 2.45
C ASP A 252 -2.56 14.38 1.31
N VAL A 253 -1.84 13.26 1.46
CA VAL A 253 -1.82 12.14 0.51
C VAL A 253 -1.97 10.82 1.27
N MET A 254 -2.70 9.88 0.72
CA MET A 254 -2.84 8.55 1.29
C MET A 254 -2.85 7.49 0.20
N THR A 255 -2.20 6.35 0.44
CA THR A 255 -2.20 5.22 -0.48
C THR A 255 -2.91 4.01 0.12
N THR A 256 -3.59 3.24 -0.71
CA THR A 256 -4.27 2.00 -0.31
C THR A 256 -4.18 0.93 -1.40
N ALA A 257 -4.31 -0.33 -1.01
CA ALA A 257 -4.35 -1.50 -1.89
C ALA A 257 -4.81 -2.72 -1.08
N LYS A 258 -4.23 -3.90 -1.31
CA LYS A 258 -4.46 -5.14 -0.54
C LYS A 258 -5.94 -5.41 -0.27
N GLY A 259 -6.42 -5.12 0.94
CA GLY A 259 -7.81 -5.29 1.34
C GLY A 259 -8.83 -4.55 0.48
N LEU A 260 -8.43 -3.52 -0.25
CA LEU A 260 -9.29 -2.79 -1.18
C LEU A 260 -9.91 -3.70 -2.23
N GLY A 261 -9.14 -4.67 -2.76
CA GLY A 261 -9.60 -5.63 -3.76
C GLY A 261 -9.86 -7.02 -3.21
N ASN A 262 -9.59 -7.28 -1.93
CA ASN A 262 -9.70 -8.61 -1.32
C ASN A 262 -9.05 -9.74 -2.14
N GLY A 263 -7.88 -9.46 -2.75
CA GLY A 263 -7.15 -10.40 -3.61
C GLY A 263 -7.17 -10.03 -5.09
N PHE A 264 -8.12 -9.20 -5.55
CA PHE A 264 -8.07 -8.65 -6.89
C PHE A 264 -7.02 -7.51 -6.97
N PRO A 265 -6.17 -7.47 -8.01
CA PRO A 265 -5.12 -6.45 -8.12
C PRO A 265 -5.70 -5.04 -8.30
N ILE A 266 -5.60 -4.22 -7.29
CA ILE A 266 -6.00 -2.81 -7.30
C ILE A 266 -5.24 -2.03 -6.23
N GLY A 267 -4.99 -0.77 -6.48
CA GLY A 267 -4.53 0.22 -5.53
C GLY A 267 -5.11 1.59 -5.84
N ALA A 268 -4.92 2.51 -4.92
CA ALA A 268 -5.28 3.90 -5.13
C ALA A 268 -4.33 4.83 -4.38
N VAL A 269 -4.06 5.99 -4.96
CA VAL A 269 -3.53 7.16 -4.26
C VAL A 269 -4.61 8.22 -4.19
N MET A 270 -4.74 8.82 -3.03
CA MET A 270 -5.79 9.79 -2.70
C MET A 270 -5.15 11.07 -2.19
N THR A 271 -5.71 12.21 -2.57
CA THR A 271 -5.19 13.54 -2.19
C THR A 271 -6.28 14.42 -1.62
N GLN A 272 -5.87 15.41 -0.86
CA GLN A 272 -6.73 16.51 -0.43
C GLN A 272 -5.92 17.80 -0.15
N GLY A 273 -6.62 18.92 -0.13
CA GLY A 273 -6.05 20.23 0.26
C GLY A 273 -4.96 20.69 -0.71
N LYS A 274 -3.71 20.75 -0.23
CA LYS A 274 -2.57 21.31 -0.98
C LYS A 274 -1.82 20.30 -1.87
N ALA A 275 -2.22 19.02 -1.84
CA ALA A 275 -1.55 17.94 -2.58
C ALA A 275 -1.93 17.92 -4.06
#